data_8484ab26af384897fc4d816ccab79353
#
_entry.id   8484ab26af384897fc4d816ccab79353
#
_cell.length_a   1.000
_cell.length_b   1.000
_cell.length_c   1.000
_cell.angle_alpha   90.00
_cell.angle_beta   90.00
_cell.angle_gamma   90.00
#
_symmetry.space_group_name_H-M   'P 1'
#
loop_
_entity.id
_entity.type
_entity.pdbx_description
1 polymer ?
#
loop_
_entity_poly.entity_id
_entity_poly.type
_entity_poly.pdbx_seq_one_letter_code
_entity_poly.pdbx_strand_id
1 'polypeptide(L)'
;MKQSVLVLGNSDSGLYDFRKEVLMALMQEGYEVHVSVPDTGYLEKIKKLGCICHETVMERRGMNPLKDGKLLLFYRKLLKTIHPAAVLTYTIKPNIYGGVACRLAKVPYLVNITGLGTTLEHDGPLQKLIVLLYRTGMSGAGCVFFHNEQNLAFMRQKGCLKKRTKTRVISGSGVNLEEHPPMPYPKEDTVRFVSVMRIMKDKGIEELLEAARRIHEKHPETVFELLGAYEEETRARYEPMIEDLQSKGIVRYYGYRDDMPEFYRHCQAVIHPSYHEGMSNVLQEAAATARPVIASDINGCREIFENGVSGLAFLPQNADSLTDTIERFLLLAPEKRAEMGRQARAYVEAHFDRRQVVTAYLETLGSLIGATRC
;
A
#
# COMPACT_ATOMS: atom_id res chain seq x y z
N MET A 1 1.95 -33.98 -11.07
CA MET A 1 0.96 -33.07 -10.46
C MET A 1 1.56 -31.68 -10.42
N LYS A 2 0.79 -30.64 -10.73
CA LYS A 2 1.24 -29.24 -10.57
C LYS A 2 1.53 -29.02 -9.08
N GLN A 3 2.58 -28.27 -8.77
CA GLN A 3 2.83 -27.84 -7.40
C GLN A 3 1.90 -26.69 -7.04
N SER A 4 1.36 -26.71 -5.83
CA SER A 4 0.47 -25.65 -5.34
C SER A 4 1.27 -24.62 -4.54
N VAL A 5 0.91 -23.35 -4.70
CA VAL A 5 1.35 -22.21 -3.85
C VAL A 5 0.13 -21.61 -3.18
N LEU A 6 0.19 -21.35 -1.88
CA LEU A 6 -0.90 -20.75 -1.13
C LEU A 6 -0.55 -19.31 -0.76
N VAL A 7 -1.48 -18.40 -1.01
CA VAL A 7 -1.37 -16.97 -0.67
C VAL A 7 -2.38 -16.64 0.43
N LEU A 8 -1.91 -16.12 1.55
CA LEU A 8 -2.72 -15.71 2.70
C LEU A 8 -2.73 -14.18 2.82
N GLY A 9 -3.91 -13.58 2.84
CA GLY A 9 -4.08 -12.14 2.99
C GLY A 9 -5.28 -11.77 3.86
N ASN A 10 -5.44 -10.48 4.18
CA ASN A 10 -6.58 -9.95 4.92
C ASN A 10 -7.49 -9.03 4.09
N SER A 11 -7.24 -8.93 2.79
CA SER A 11 -8.02 -8.11 1.86
C SER A 11 -7.95 -8.72 0.47
N ASP A 12 -9.10 -9.05 -0.08
CA ASP A 12 -9.26 -9.51 -1.45
C ASP A 12 -9.00 -8.37 -2.45
N SER A 13 -9.53 -7.15 -2.20
CA SER A 13 -9.26 -5.97 -3.01
C SER A 13 -7.76 -5.64 -3.04
N GLY A 14 -7.12 -5.56 -1.87
CA GLY A 14 -5.69 -5.27 -1.79
C GLY A 14 -4.82 -6.35 -2.46
N LEU A 15 -5.25 -7.60 -2.46
CA LEU A 15 -4.56 -8.67 -3.18
C LEU A 15 -4.75 -8.53 -4.69
N TYR A 16 -5.96 -8.24 -5.14
CA TYR A 16 -6.27 -8.05 -6.56
C TYR A 16 -5.53 -6.83 -7.12
N ASP A 17 -5.68 -5.68 -6.50
CA ASP A 17 -5.17 -4.41 -7.03
C ASP A 17 -3.64 -4.35 -7.02
N PHE A 18 -3.00 -4.97 -6.02
CA PHE A 18 -1.56 -4.80 -5.81
C PHE A 18 -0.72 -6.07 -5.99
N ARG A 19 -1.34 -7.24 -6.24
CA ARG A 19 -0.62 -8.51 -6.31
C ARG A 19 -1.12 -9.43 -7.43
N LYS A 20 -2.08 -9.01 -8.25
CA LYS A 20 -2.60 -9.83 -9.36
C LYS A 20 -1.49 -10.30 -10.29
N GLU A 21 -0.50 -9.45 -10.57
CA GLU A 21 0.64 -9.80 -11.44
C GLU A 21 1.52 -10.87 -10.80
N VAL A 22 1.68 -10.86 -9.48
CA VAL A 22 2.39 -11.95 -8.75
C VAL A 22 1.61 -13.25 -8.86
N LEU A 23 0.27 -13.22 -8.69
CA LEU A 23 -0.57 -14.41 -8.84
C LEU A 23 -0.50 -14.97 -10.27
N MET A 24 -0.60 -14.10 -11.27
CA MET A 24 -0.51 -14.47 -12.68
C MET A 24 0.87 -15.06 -13.03
N ALA A 25 1.94 -14.45 -12.56
CA ALA A 25 3.29 -14.92 -12.79
C ALA A 25 3.53 -16.30 -12.15
N LEU A 26 3.02 -16.54 -10.94
CA LEU A 26 3.08 -17.87 -10.32
C LEU A 26 2.35 -18.94 -11.17
N MET A 27 1.18 -18.60 -11.75
CA MET A 27 0.48 -19.51 -12.64
C MET A 27 1.24 -19.75 -13.95
N GLN A 28 1.91 -18.73 -14.50
CA GLN A 28 2.76 -18.85 -15.69
C GLN A 28 3.98 -19.74 -15.44
N GLU A 29 4.55 -19.70 -14.22
CA GLU A 29 5.59 -20.64 -13.76
C GLU A 29 5.06 -22.07 -13.53
N GLY A 30 3.78 -22.33 -13.78
CA GLY A 30 3.17 -23.64 -13.72
C GLY A 30 2.63 -24.05 -12.35
N TYR A 31 2.60 -23.13 -11.37
CA TYR A 31 1.98 -23.42 -10.06
C TYR A 31 0.46 -23.39 -10.14
N GLU A 32 -0.18 -24.21 -9.31
CA GLU A 32 -1.58 -24.07 -8.96
C GLU A 32 -1.68 -23.06 -7.79
N VAL A 33 -2.33 -21.91 -8.03
CA VAL A 33 -2.34 -20.82 -7.06
C VAL A 33 -3.63 -20.85 -6.26
N HIS A 34 -3.50 -21.08 -4.95
CA HIS A 34 -4.57 -20.99 -3.97
C HIS A 34 -4.49 -19.65 -3.24
N VAL A 35 -5.63 -19.01 -3.04
CA VAL A 35 -5.75 -17.71 -2.34
C VAL A 35 -6.72 -17.85 -1.18
N SER A 36 -6.33 -17.39 0.00
CA SER A 36 -7.18 -17.38 1.20
C SER A 36 -7.24 -15.95 1.77
N VAL A 37 -8.41 -15.30 1.58
CA VAL A 37 -8.71 -13.92 1.96
C VAL A 37 -10.18 -13.81 2.39
N PRO A 38 -10.59 -12.77 3.15
CA PRO A 38 -12.01 -12.42 3.30
C PRO A 38 -12.61 -12.04 1.95
N ASP A 39 -13.92 -12.25 1.77
CA ASP A 39 -14.66 -11.77 0.61
C ASP A 39 -15.30 -10.41 0.91
N THR A 40 -14.86 -9.39 0.17
CA THR A 40 -15.46 -8.05 0.18
C THR A 40 -15.92 -7.63 -1.23
N GLY A 41 -16.12 -8.60 -2.13
CA GLY A 41 -16.61 -8.42 -3.48
C GLY A 41 -15.54 -8.58 -4.58
N TYR A 42 -14.27 -8.85 -4.23
CA TYR A 42 -13.19 -9.05 -5.20
C TYR A 42 -12.81 -10.52 -5.41
N LEU A 43 -13.36 -11.44 -4.61
CA LEU A 43 -13.01 -12.86 -4.70
C LEU A 43 -13.31 -13.45 -6.09
N GLU A 44 -14.42 -13.04 -6.71
CA GLU A 44 -14.77 -13.44 -8.06
C GLU A 44 -13.79 -12.90 -9.13
N LYS A 45 -13.25 -11.70 -8.94
CA LYS A 45 -12.19 -11.15 -9.80
C LYS A 45 -10.93 -12.00 -9.72
N ILE A 46 -10.54 -12.43 -8.51
CA ILE A 46 -9.38 -13.29 -8.27
C ILE A 46 -9.60 -14.69 -8.88
N LYS A 47 -10.79 -15.26 -8.76
CA LYS A 47 -11.14 -16.54 -9.42
C LYS A 47 -11.03 -16.44 -10.94
N LYS A 48 -11.47 -15.33 -11.54
CA LYS A 48 -11.36 -15.09 -12.97
C LYS A 48 -9.92 -15.02 -13.48
N LEU A 49 -8.94 -14.68 -12.61
CA LEU A 49 -7.52 -14.80 -12.95
C LEU A 49 -7.06 -16.26 -13.09
N GLY A 50 -7.82 -17.23 -12.56
CA GLY A 50 -7.46 -18.65 -12.55
C GLY A 50 -7.05 -19.19 -11.17
N CYS A 51 -7.17 -18.40 -10.11
CA CYS A 51 -6.84 -18.82 -8.74
C CYS A 51 -7.95 -19.66 -8.11
N ILE A 52 -7.58 -20.60 -7.26
CA ILE A 52 -8.50 -21.35 -6.39
C ILE A 52 -8.68 -20.57 -5.08
N CYS A 53 -9.87 -20.04 -4.86
CA CYS A 53 -10.13 -19.16 -3.72
C CYS A 53 -10.74 -19.92 -2.54
N HIS A 54 -10.27 -19.58 -1.36
CA HIS A 54 -10.77 -20.06 -0.06
C HIS A 54 -11.16 -18.85 0.79
N GLU A 55 -12.42 -18.69 1.05
CA GLU A 55 -12.90 -17.59 1.90
C GLU A 55 -12.39 -17.77 3.34
N THR A 56 -11.85 -16.70 3.90
CA THR A 56 -11.32 -16.66 5.27
C THR A 56 -12.16 -15.74 6.13
N VAL A 57 -12.84 -16.28 7.13
CA VAL A 57 -13.53 -15.45 8.13
C VAL A 57 -12.51 -14.87 9.09
N MET A 58 -12.24 -13.57 8.95
CA MET A 58 -11.23 -12.86 9.73
C MET A 58 -11.64 -11.41 9.99
N GLU A 59 -11.49 -10.95 11.22
CA GLU A 59 -11.55 -9.53 11.53
C GLU A 59 -10.24 -8.84 11.11
N ARG A 60 -10.36 -7.80 10.29
CA ARG A 60 -9.19 -7.03 9.80
C ARG A 60 -8.48 -6.29 10.93
N ARG A 61 -9.22 -5.83 11.92
CA ARG A 61 -8.73 -5.05 13.08
C ARG A 61 -9.05 -5.78 14.39
N GLY A 62 -8.36 -5.37 15.45
CA GLY A 62 -8.56 -5.92 16.80
C GLY A 62 -7.81 -7.23 17.05
N MET A 63 -7.66 -7.55 18.32
CA MET A 63 -7.02 -8.76 18.82
C MET A 63 -8.02 -9.51 19.69
N ASN A 64 -8.55 -10.61 19.17
CA ASN A 64 -9.43 -11.51 19.90
C ASN A 64 -8.81 -12.91 19.93
N PRO A 65 -8.25 -13.37 21.06
CA PRO A 65 -7.53 -14.63 21.13
C PRO A 65 -8.34 -15.84 20.67
N LEU A 66 -9.66 -15.85 20.90
CA LEU A 66 -10.52 -16.96 20.46
C LEU A 66 -10.70 -16.97 18.94
N LYS A 67 -10.92 -15.81 18.33
CA LYS A 67 -11.06 -15.67 16.87
C LYS A 67 -9.73 -15.94 16.18
N ASP A 68 -8.65 -15.43 16.74
CA ASP A 68 -7.29 -15.63 16.23
C ASP A 68 -6.83 -17.08 16.36
N GLY A 69 -7.23 -17.79 17.43
CA GLY A 69 -7.05 -19.23 17.58
C GLY A 69 -7.80 -20.03 16.51
N LYS A 70 -9.05 -19.64 16.20
CA LYS A 70 -9.82 -20.26 15.10
C LYS A 70 -9.17 -20.04 13.75
N LEU A 71 -8.60 -18.84 13.50
CA LEU A 71 -7.87 -18.54 12.27
C LEU A 71 -6.62 -19.41 12.12
N LEU A 72 -5.85 -19.61 13.19
CA LEU A 72 -4.70 -20.52 13.19
C LEU A 72 -5.11 -21.97 12.84
N LEU A 73 -6.19 -22.46 13.44
CA LEU A 73 -6.71 -23.80 13.14
C LEU A 73 -7.20 -23.93 11.71
N PHE A 74 -7.86 -22.90 11.19
CA PHE A 74 -8.28 -22.83 9.80
C PHE A 74 -7.09 -22.91 8.84
N TYR A 75 -6.04 -22.12 9.05
CA TYR A 75 -4.83 -22.17 8.23
C TYR A 75 -4.14 -23.53 8.32
N ARG A 76 -4.09 -24.17 9.50
CA ARG A 76 -3.56 -25.53 9.62
C ARG A 76 -4.37 -26.57 8.84
N LYS A 77 -5.71 -26.46 8.84
CA LYS A 77 -6.57 -27.32 8.03
C LYS A 77 -6.30 -27.10 6.54
N LEU A 78 -6.22 -25.85 6.12
CA LEU A 78 -5.98 -25.48 4.72
C LEU A 78 -4.63 -26.04 4.21
N LEU A 79 -3.56 -25.89 4.99
CA LEU A 79 -2.25 -26.47 4.68
C LEU A 79 -2.27 -28.00 4.55
N LYS A 80 -3.05 -28.67 5.40
CA LYS A 80 -3.22 -30.13 5.33
C LYS A 80 -4.04 -30.61 4.13
N THR A 81 -4.94 -29.76 3.61
CA THR A 81 -5.79 -30.10 2.45
C THR A 81 -5.05 -29.82 1.15
N ILE A 82 -4.36 -28.68 1.06
CA ILE A 82 -3.72 -28.23 -0.20
C ILE A 82 -2.34 -28.83 -0.40
N HIS A 83 -1.61 -29.11 0.69
CA HIS A 83 -0.20 -29.54 0.63
C HIS A 83 0.69 -28.59 -0.21
N PRO A 84 0.66 -27.26 0.05
CA PRO A 84 1.36 -26.33 -0.82
C PRO A 84 2.89 -26.50 -0.71
N ALA A 85 3.58 -26.33 -1.84
CA ALA A 85 5.04 -26.33 -1.88
C ALA A 85 5.64 -25.12 -1.12
N ALA A 86 4.91 -24.01 -1.12
CA ALA A 86 5.26 -22.84 -0.33
C ALA A 86 4.02 -21.94 -0.07
N VAL A 87 4.15 -21.03 0.91
CA VAL A 87 3.10 -20.07 1.28
C VAL A 87 3.66 -18.65 1.24
N LEU A 88 2.88 -17.72 0.68
CA LEU A 88 3.11 -16.28 0.80
C LEU A 88 2.09 -15.69 1.78
N THR A 89 2.56 -14.91 2.75
CA THR A 89 1.67 -14.26 3.71
C THR A 89 1.78 -12.75 3.60
N TYR A 90 0.64 -12.06 3.63
CA TYR A 90 0.53 -10.61 3.55
C TYR A 90 -0.26 -10.08 4.74
N THR A 91 0.18 -8.97 5.32
CA THR A 91 -0.46 -8.28 6.44
C THR A 91 -0.31 -8.99 7.80
N ILE A 92 -0.72 -8.30 8.88
CA ILE A 92 -0.36 -8.66 10.26
C ILE A 92 -0.82 -10.07 10.63
N LYS A 93 -2.13 -10.35 10.56
CA LYS A 93 -2.68 -11.65 11.04
C LYS A 93 -2.21 -12.85 10.21
N PRO A 94 -2.22 -12.80 8.86
CA PRO A 94 -1.62 -13.85 8.04
C PRO A 94 -0.11 -14.05 8.31
N ASN A 95 0.65 -12.96 8.49
CA ASN A 95 2.07 -13.06 8.82
C ASN A 95 2.33 -13.77 10.16
N ILE A 96 1.50 -13.50 11.16
CA ILE A 96 1.60 -14.10 12.49
C ILE A 96 1.05 -15.54 12.48
N TYR A 97 -0.24 -15.69 12.24
CA TYR A 97 -0.93 -16.99 12.41
C TYR A 97 -0.69 -17.94 11.25
N GLY A 98 -0.59 -17.40 10.01
CA GLY A 98 -0.17 -18.18 8.84
C GLY A 98 1.27 -18.66 8.99
N GLY A 99 2.19 -17.79 9.42
CA GLY A 99 3.58 -18.17 9.68
C GLY A 99 3.72 -19.24 10.76
N VAL A 100 2.97 -19.14 11.87
CA VAL A 100 2.92 -20.19 12.90
C VAL A 100 2.37 -21.51 12.33
N ALA A 101 1.28 -21.45 11.55
CA ALA A 101 0.68 -22.64 10.92
C ALA A 101 1.67 -23.33 9.98
N CYS A 102 2.35 -22.56 9.12
CA CYS A 102 3.37 -23.06 8.19
C CYS A 102 4.53 -23.75 8.93
N ARG A 103 5.05 -23.12 9.98
CA ARG A 103 6.11 -23.70 10.80
C ARG A 103 5.70 -25.02 11.44
N LEU A 104 4.49 -25.08 12.01
CA LEU A 104 3.96 -26.32 12.62
C LEU A 104 3.72 -27.43 11.59
N ALA A 105 3.34 -27.05 10.36
CA ALA A 105 3.16 -27.98 9.25
C ALA A 105 4.45 -28.28 8.48
N LYS A 106 5.58 -27.63 8.84
CA LYS A 106 6.88 -27.71 8.14
C LYS A 106 6.78 -27.32 6.65
N VAL A 107 5.86 -26.43 6.29
CA VAL A 107 5.70 -25.88 4.94
C VAL A 107 6.58 -24.63 4.82
N PRO A 108 7.40 -24.50 3.76
CA PRO A 108 8.17 -23.29 3.48
C PRO A 108 7.27 -22.07 3.28
N TYR A 109 7.68 -20.89 3.76
CA TYR A 109 6.87 -19.69 3.60
C TYR A 109 7.69 -18.41 3.51
N LEU A 110 7.12 -17.42 2.84
CA LEU A 110 7.60 -16.05 2.69
C LEU A 110 6.64 -15.11 3.42
N VAL A 111 7.19 -14.14 4.13
CA VAL A 111 6.43 -13.14 4.89
C VAL A 111 6.58 -11.78 4.23
N ASN A 112 5.48 -11.01 4.16
CA ASN A 112 5.47 -9.68 3.55
C ASN A 112 5.02 -8.63 4.57
N ILE A 113 5.94 -7.73 4.94
CA ILE A 113 5.67 -6.58 5.80
C ILE A 113 5.36 -5.39 4.90
N THR A 114 4.07 -5.17 4.64
CA THR A 114 3.57 -4.11 3.75
C THR A 114 3.45 -2.75 4.45
N GLY A 115 3.55 -2.73 5.76
CA GLY A 115 3.51 -1.58 6.66
C GLY A 115 3.46 -2.10 8.09
N LEU A 116 3.84 -1.28 9.06
CA LEU A 116 3.90 -1.70 10.46
C LEU A 116 2.59 -1.45 11.22
N GLY A 117 1.77 -0.52 10.72
CA GLY A 117 0.57 -0.04 11.41
C GLY A 117 0.91 0.81 12.64
N THR A 118 -0.02 1.67 13.02
CA THR A 118 0.14 2.65 14.13
C THR A 118 0.39 2.02 15.49
N THR A 119 -0.06 0.77 15.70
CA THR A 119 0.09 0.07 16.99
C THR A 119 1.54 -0.25 17.35
N LEU A 120 2.45 -0.34 16.37
CA LEU A 120 3.88 -0.58 16.63
C LEU A 120 4.66 0.72 16.94
N GLU A 121 4.08 1.88 16.73
CA GLU A 121 4.73 3.18 16.92
C GLU A 121 4.74 3.64 18.38
N HIS A 122 3.76 3.20 19.17
CA HIS A 122 3.63 3.57 20.56
C HIS A 122 4.20 2.49 21.48
N ASP A 123 5.19 2.86 22.30
CA ASP A 123 5.75 1.95 23.29
C ASP A 123 4.70 1.58 24.35
N GLY A 124 4.58 0.30 24.64
CA GLY A 124 3.62 -0.19 25.61
C GLY A 124 3.48 -1.71 25.65
N PRO A 125 2.65 -2.26 26.55
CA PRO A 125 2.42 -3.70 26.65
C PRO A 125 1.89 -4.33 25.36
N LEU A 126 1.03 -3.61 24.64
CA LEU A 126 0.45 -4.05 23.37
C LEU A 126 1.52 -4.16 22.28
N GLN A 127 2.43 -3.19 22.17
CA GLN A 127 3.56 -3.26 21.24
C GLN A 127 4.42 -4.50 21.53
N LYS A 128 4.78 -4.73 22.83
CA LYS A 128 5.58 -5.90 23.23
C LYS A 128 4.91 -7.21 22.83
N LEU A 129 3.60 -7.31 23.01
CA LEU A 129 2.83 -8.49 22.59
C LEU A 129 2.87 -8.67 21.07
N ILE A 130 2.65 -7.61 20.29
CA ILE A 130 2.69 -7.66 18.81
C ILE A 130 4.10 -8.05 18.33
N VAL A 131 5.14 -7.49 18.93
CA VAL A 131 6.54 -7.86 18.65
C VAL A 131 6.78 -9.36 18.89
N LEU A 132 6.30 -9.90 20.01
CA LEU A 132 6.40 -11.32 20.32
C LEU A 132 5.66 -12.18 19.29
N LEU A 133 4.45 -11.77 18.90
CA LEU A 133 3.64 -12.46 17.90
C LEU A 133 4.34 -12.47 16.53
N TYR A 134 4.86 -11.33 16.09
CA TYR A 134 5.64 -11.23 14.84
C TYR A 134 6.90 -12.11 14.90
N ARG A 135 7.67 -12.03 16.00
CA ARG A 135 8.85 -12.88 16.18
C ARG A 135 8.49 -14.36 16.07
N THR A 136 7.35 -14.77 16.62
CA THR A 136 6.87 -16.13 16.57
C THR A 136 6.44 -16.53 15.17
N GLY A 137 5.67 -15.71 14.47
CA GLY A 137 5.20 -15.95 13.09
C GLY A 137 6.34 -15.99 12.07
N MET A 138 7.35 -15.12 12.22
CA MET A 138 8.46 -15.02 11.26
C MET A 138 9.63 -15.95 11.56
N SER A 139 9.65 -16.66 12.71
CA SER A 139 10.83 -17.40 13.19
C SER A 139 11.27 -18.56 12.29
N GLY A 140 10.49 -18.98 11.33
CA GLY A 140 10.79 -20.03 10.36
C GLY A 140 10.62 -19.59 8.92
N ALA A 141 10.43 -18.29 8.67
CA ALA A 141 10.29 -17.77 7.32
C ALA A 141 11.56 -17.98 6.49
N GLY A 142 11.42 -18.45 5.26
CA GLY A 142 12.52 -18.57 4.31
C GLY A 142 13.08 -17.22 3.88
N CYS A 143 12.20 -16.20 3.77
CA CYS A 143 12.56 -14.81 3.60
C CYS A 143 11.44 -13.90 4.14
N VAL A 144 11.81 -12.71 4.64
CA VAL A 144 10.88 -11.66 5.01
C VAL A 144 11.09 -10.46 4.09
N PHE A 145 10.07 -10.10 3.33
CA PHE A 145 10.05 -8.92 2.46
C PHE A 145 9.61 -7.69 3.23
N PHE A 146 10.26 -6.57 2.94
CA PHE A 146 9.92 -5.25 3.47
C PHE A 146 9.71 -4.27 2.31
N HIS A 147 8.83 -3.30 2.50
CA HIS A 147 8.58 -2.26 1.50
C HIS A 147 9.55 -1.08 1.58
N ASN A 148 10.23 -0.90 2.72
CA ASN A 148 11.28 0.11 2.90
C ASN A 148 12.31 -0.34 3.95
N GLU A 149 13.49 0.28 3.92
CA GLU A 149 14.60 -0.02 4.82
C GLU A 149 14.31 0.33 6.28
N GLN A 150 13.50 1.38 6.52
CA GLN A 150 13.19 1.80 7.89
C GLN A 150 12.34 0.76 8.61
N ASN A 151 11.34 0.19 7.94
CA ASN A 151 10.53 -0.89 8.53
C ASN A 151 11.40 -2.13 8.84
N LEU A 152 12.35 -2.45 7.97
CA LEU A 152 13.34 -3.50 8.23
C LEU A 152 14.20 -3.18 9.46
N ALA A 153 14.75 -1.97 9.53
CA ALA A 153 15.57 -1.53 10.66
C ALA A 153 14.78 -1.55 11.97
N PHE A 154 13.57 -1.02 11.97
CA PHE A 154 12.65 -1.04 13.11
C PHE A 154 12.38 -2.48 13.60
N MET A 155 12.01 -3.39 12.71
CA MET A 155 11.70 -4.78 13.08
C MET A 155 12.94 -5.53 13.59
N ARG A 156 14.14 -5.18 13.10
CA ARG A 156 15.42 -5.68 13.66
C ARG A 156 15.67 -5.12 15.06
N GLN A 157 15.54 -3.82 15.24
CA GLN A 157 15.75 -3.14 16.52
C GLN A 157 14.80 -3.66 17.61
N LYS A 158 13.52 -3.86 17.28
CA LYS A 158 12.52 -4.41 18.22
C LYS A 158 12.66 -5.93 18.42
N GLY A 159 13.61 -6.60 17.78
CA GLY A 159 13.89 -8.03 17.96
C GLY A 159 12.84 -8.96 17.35
N CYS A 160 12.06 -8.47 16.38
CA CYS A 160 11.07 -9.28 15.64
C CYS A 160 11.76 -10.31 14.75
N LEU A 161 12.98 -10.02 14.27
CA LEU A 161 13.75 -10.86 13.37
C LEU A 161 14.90 -11.56 14.12
N LYS A 162 15.14 -12.83 13.80
CA LYS A 162 16.36 -13.51 14.23
C LYS A 162 17.54 -13.08 13.37
N LYS A 163 18.77 -13.12 13.91
CA LYS A 163 19.99 -12.75 13.15
C LYS A 163 20.16 -13.52 11.82
N ARG A 164 19.64 -14.75 11.74
CA ARG A 164 19.73 -15.61 10.54
C ARG A 164 18.55 -15.44 9.57
N THR A 165 17.53 -14.65 9.92
CA THR A 165 16.37 -14.45 9.04
C THR A 165 16.80 -13.73 7.76
N LYS A 166 16.61 -14.37 6.60
CA LYS A 166 16.83 -13.70 5.31
C LYS A 166 15.80 -12.60 5.13
N THR A 167 16.23 -11.46 4.66
CA THR A 167 15.37 -10.31 4.41
C THR A 167 15.64 -9.75 3.02
N ARG A 168 14.62 -9.22 2.37
CA ARG A 168 14.73 -8.53 1.08
C ARG A 168 13.85 -7.29 1.13
N VAL A 169 14.41 -6.14 0.79
CA VAL A 169 13.63 -4.91 0.59
C VAL A 169 13.22 -4.84 -0.87
N ILE A 170 11.96 -4.49 -1.11
CA ILE A 170 11.37 -4.32 -2.43
C ILE A 170 10.66 -2.96 -2.48
N SER A 171 10.44 -2.44 -3.67
CA SER A 171 9.79 -1.13 -3.91
C SER A 171 8.27 -1.19 -3.69
N GLY A 172 7.84 -1.59 -2.49
CA GLY A 172 6.42 -1.75 -2.16
C GLY A 172 5.73 -2.82 -3.00
N SER A 173 4.59 -2.45 -3.58
CA SER A 173 3.86 -3.27 -4.55
C SER A 173 4.38 -3.08 -5.98
N GLY A 174 5.14 -2.02 -6.20
CA GLY A 174 5.42 -1.51 -7.53
C GLY A 174 4.15 -0.94 -8.19
N VAL A 175 4.31 -0.27 -9.30
CA VAL A 175 3.19 0.21 -10.13
C VAL A 175 3.16 -0.53 -11.47
N ASN A 176 1.96 -0.87 -11.93
CA ASN A 176 1.76 -1.42 -13.27
C ASN A 176 1.80 -0.25 -14.28
N LEU A 177 2.92 -0.15 -14.99
CA LEU A 177 3.17 0.95 -15.93
C LEU A 177 2.28 0.89 -17.19
N GLU A 178 1.71 -0.27 -17.51
CA GLU A 178 0.79 -0.45 -18.63
C GLU A 178 -0.63 0.01 -18.27
N GLU A 179 -1.06 -0.21 -17.02
CA GLU A 179 -2.34 0.28 -16.50
C GLU A 179 -2.30 1.78 -16.17
N HIS A 180 -1.10 2.34 -15.94
CA HIS A 180 -0.86 3.75 -15.65
C HIS A 180 0.08 4.37 -16.71
N PRO A 181 -0.38 4.52 -17.97
CA PRO A 181 0.42 5.14 -19.02
C PRO A 181 0.59 6.65 -18.76
N PRO A 182 1.69 7.25 -19.23
CA PRO A 182 1.89 8.68 -19.09
C PRO A 182 0.79 9.46 -19.82
N MET A 183 0.27 10.50 -19.19
CA MET A 183 -0.80 11.32 -19.71
C MET A 183 -0.30 12.76 -19.99
N PRO A 184 -0.81 13.44 -21.03
CA PRO A 184 -0.50 14.83 -21.27
C PRO A 184 -0.79 15.69 -20.02
N TYR A 185 0.05 16.68 -19.75
CA TYR A 185 -0.19 17.61 -18.65
C TYR A 185 -1.39 18.51 -18.97
N PRO A 186 -2.32 18.72 -18.02
CA PRO A 186 -3.52 19.54 -18.26
C PRO A 186 -3.16 20.99 -18.61
N LYS A 187 -3.92 21.58 -19.53
CA LYS A 187 -3.78 22.97 -19.99
C LYS A 187 -4.93 23.87 -19.54
N GLU A 188 -5.76 23.37 -18.64
CA GLU A 188 -6.93 24.10 -18.12
C GLU A 188 -6.49 25.23 -17.18
N ASP A 189 -7.27 26.34 -17.18
CA ASP A 189 -7.04 27.47 -16.26
C ASP A 189 -7.34 27.08 -14.80
N THR A 190 -8.29 26.16 -14.60
CA THR A 190 -8.57 25.62 -13.26
C THR A 190 -7.44 24.69 -12.82
N VAL A 191 -6.83 25.00 -11.70
CA VAL A 191 -5.80 24.15 -11.09
C VAL A 191 -6.43 23.12 -10.15
N ARG A 192 -6.37 21.85 -10.53
CA ARG A 192 -6.96 20.74 -9.77
C ARG A 192 -5.87 19.98 -9.04
N PHE A 193 -6.06 19.81 -7.74
CA PHE A 193 -5.27 18.93 -6.91
C PHE A 193 -6.11 17.71 -6.55
N VAL A 194 -5.56 16.52 -6.73
CA VAL A 194 -6.22 15.26 -6.36
C VAL A 194 -5.60 14.69 -5.11
N SER A 195 -6.44 14.23 -4.18
CA SER A 195 -6.01 13.48 -3.00
C SER A 195 -6.83 12.20 -2.87
N VAL A 196 -6.15 11.07 -2.80
CA VAL A 196 -6.76 9.74 -2.70
C VAL A 196 -6.38 9.13 -1.36
N MET A 197 -7.35 9.01 -0.45
CA MET A 197 -7.09 8.53 0.90
C MET A 197 -8.36 8.05 1.60
N ARG A 198 -8.22 7.20 2.61
CA ARG A 198 -9.30 7.02 3.58
C ARG A 198 -9.46 8.30 4.39
N ILE A 199 -10.71 8.71 4.62
CA ILE A 199 -11.00 9.97 5.33
C ILE A 199 -10.81 9.74 6.84
N MET A 200 -9.59 9.97 7.29
CA MET A 200 -9.17 9.81 8.69
C MET A 200 -7.93 10.67 9.00
N LYS A 201 -7.72 10.96 10.29
CA LYS A 201 -6.64 11.84 10.76
C LYS A 201 -5.26 11.40 10.27
N ASP A 202 -4.92 10.11 10.42
CA ASP A 202 -3.59 9.59 10.08
C ASP A 202 -3.27 9.68 8.57
N LYS A 203 -4.26 10.03 7.75
CA LYS A 203 -4.09 10.32 6.33
C LYS A 203 -3.94 11.81 6.02
N GLY A 204 -3.92 12.66 7.05
CA GLY A 204 -3.66 14.09 6.91
C GLY A 204 -4.84 14.88 6.35
N ILE A 205 -6.08 14.41 6.59
CA ILE A 205 -7.27 15.09 6.09
C ILE A 205 -7.40 16.53 6.66
N GLU A 206 -7.01 16.74 7.93
CA GLU A 206 -7.11 18.04 8.58
C GLU A 206 -6.17 19.06 7.94
N GLU A 207 -4.91 18.65 7.67
CA GLU A 207 -3.92 19.48 6.99
C GLU A 207 -4.33 19.80 5.56
N LEU A 208 -4.91 18.82 4.86
CA LEU A 208 -5.38 19.01 3.49
C LEU A 208 -6.51 20.03 3.42
N LEU A 209 -7.53 19.88 4.28
CA LEU A 209 -8.70 20.79 4.28
C LEU A 209 -8.30 22.21 4.67
N GLU A 210 -7.40 22.37 5.64
CA GLU A 210 -6.90 23.70 6.03
C GLU A 210 -6.04 24.31 4.94
N ALA A 211 -5.13 23.56 4.33
CA ALA A 211 -4.34 24.06 3.20
C ALA A 211 -5.22 24.42 2.01
N ALA A 212 -6.22 23.60 1.68
CA ALA A 212 -7.16 23.86 0.59
C ALA A 212 -7.91 25.18 0.80
N ARG A 213 -8.40 25.45 2.02
CA ARG A 213 -9.07 26.71 2.36
C ARG A 213 -8.14 27.92 2.14
N ARG A 214 -6.93 27.86 2.67
CA ARG A 214 -5.96 28.98 2.57
C ARG A 214 -5.49 29.22 1.14
N ILE A 215 -5.26 28.16 0.38
CA ILE A 215 -4.83 28.26 -1.01
C ILE A 215 -5.95 28.87 -1.85
N HIS A 216 -7.19 28.39 -1.70
CA HIS A 216 -8.32 28.91 -2.48
C HIS A 216 -8.62 30.39 -2.20
N GLU A 217 -8.39 30.88 -0.96
CA GLU A 217 -8.51 32.30 -0.61
C GLU A 217 -7.58 33.21 -1.44
N LYS A 218 -6.40 32.72 -1.80
CA LYS A 218 -5.40 33.46 -2.60
C LYS A 218 -5.47 33.12 -4.09
N HIS A 219 -5.90 31.90 -4.40
CA HIS A 219 -5.93 31.28 -5.71
C HIS A 219 -7.32 30.67 -5.98
N PRO A 220 -8.34 31.48 -6.25
CA PRO A 220 -9.73 31.02 -6.39
C PRO A 220 -9.94 30.10 -7.61
N GLU A 221 -8.98 30.04 -8.52
CA GLU A 221 -8.96 29.07 -9.63
C GLU A 221 -8.62 27.64 -9.19
N THR A 222 -8.23 27.43 -7.93
CA THR A 222 -7.84 26.09 -7.42
C THR A 222 -9.04 25.29 -6.93
N VAL A 223 -9.03 23.98 -7.18
CA VAL A 223 -10.02 23.02 -6.67
C VAL A 223 -9.30 21.80 -6.13
N PHE A 224 -9.71 21.32 -4.95
CA PHE A 224 -9.18 20.13 -4.31
C PHE A 224 -10.17 18.98 -4.44
N GLU A 225 -9.81 17.97 -5.22
CA GLU A 225 -10.62 16.78 -5.45
C GLU A 225 -10.21 15.70 -4.46
N LEU A 226 -11.16 15.27 -3.63
CA LEU A 226 -10.94 14.33 -2.55
C LEU A 226 -11.67 13.02 -2.84
N LEU A 227 -10.91 11.91 -2.88
CA LEU A 227 -11.39 10.57 -3.16
C LEU A 227 -11.07 9.63 -2.01
N GLY A 228 -12.01 8.78 -1.67
CA GLY A 228 -11.88 7.73 -0.67
C GLY A 228 -13.07 7.62 0.26
N ALA A 229 -13.18 6.49 0.93
CA ALA A 229 -14.26 6.24 1.85
C ALA A 229 -14.00 6.88 3.23
N TYR A 230 -15.07 7.27 3.91
CA TYR A 230 -14.99 7.56 5.33
C TYR A 230 -14.67 6.28 6.12
N GLU A 231 -13.85 6.41 7.15
CA GLU A 231 -13.86 5.46 8.25
C GLU A 231 -15.08 5.78 9.14
N GLU A 232 -15.91 4.80 9.42
CA GLU A 232 -17.20 5.01 10.11
C GLU A 232 -17.04 5.75 11.45
N GLU A 233 -15.97 5.42 12.20
CA GLU A 233 -15.67 6.03 13.51
C GLU A 233 -15.31 7.53 13.41
N THR A 234 -14.91 8.01 12.23
CA THR A 234 -14.46 9.40 12.03
C THR A 234 -15.40 10.21 11.13
N ARG A 235 -16.41 9.57 10.55
CA ARG A 235 -17.33 10.18 9.59
C ARG A 235 -18.03 11.40 10.18
N ALA A 236 -18.62 11.27 11.37
CA ALA A 236 -19.33 12.35 12.04
C ALA A 236 -18.47 13.59 12.28
N ARG A 237 -17.13 13.43 12.35
CA ARG A 237 -16.18 14.53 12.49
C ARG A 237 -15.87 15.22 11.17
N TYR A 238 -15.59 14.46 10.11
CA TYR A 238 -15.02 15.01 8.88
C TYR A 238 -16.05 15.33 7.81
N GLU A 239 -17.21 14.65 7.81
CA GLU A 239 -18.27 14.90 6.83
C GLU A 239 -18.75 16.36 6.84
N PRO A 240 -19.07 16.99 7.99
CA PRO A 240 -19.47 18.41 8.02
C PRO A 240 -18.38 19.38 7.57
N MET A 241 -17.09 19.05 7.83
CA MET A 241 -15.97 19.89 7.41
C MET A 241 -15.80 19.86 5.89
N ILE A 242 -15.97 18.68 5.29
CA ILE A 242 -15.87 18.50 3.83
C ILE A 242 -17.05 19.17 3.14
N GLU A 243 -18.27 19.01 3.67
CA GLU A 243 -19.50 19.62 3.14
C GLU A 243 -19.43 21.16 3.17
N ASP A 244 -18.89 21.76 4.24
CA ASP A 244 -18.68 23.21 4.31
C ASP A 244 -17.77 23.71 3.18
N LEU A 245 -16.60 23.07 2.98
CA LEU A 245 -15.67 23.45 1.91
C LEU A 245 -16.22 23.12 0.52
N GLN A 246 -17.03 22.09 0.38
CA GLN A 246 -17.70 21.75 -0.87
C GLN A 246 -18.77 22.78 -1.23
N SER A 247 -19.53 23.27 -0.25
CA SER A 247 -20.52 24.36 -0.45
C SER A 247 -19.88 25.67 -0.94
N LYS A 248 -18.61 25.89 -0.61
CA LYS A 248 -17.78 27.03 -1.03
C LYS A 248 -17.03 26.81 -2.36
N GLY A 249 -17.16 25.64 -2.97
CA GLY A 249 -16.47 25.29 -4.22
C GLY A 249 -14.98 24.97 -4.07
N ILE A 250 -14.45 24.90 -2.85
CA ILE A 250 -13.03 24.68 -2.53
C ILE A 250 -12.66 23.22 -2.70
N VAL A 251 -13.50 22.33 -2.18
CA VAL A 251 -13.31 20.87 -2.23
C VAL A 251 -14.41 20.25 -3.08
N ARG A 252 -14.08 19.17 -3.79
CA ARG A 252 -15.05 18.27 -4.43
C ARG A 252 -14.82 16.87 -3.89
N TYR A 253 -15.75 16.33 -3.14
CA TYR A 253 -15.67 14.99 -2.60
C TYR A 253 -16.44 14.00 -3.46
N TYR A 254 -15.76 12.91 -3.87
CA TYR A 254 -16.30 11.92 -4.80
C TYR A 254 -16.56 10.55 -4.16
N GLY A 255 -16.28 10.41 -2.85
CA GLY A 255 -16.38 9.10 -2.22
C GLY A 255 -15.32 8.13 -2.72
N TYR A 256 -15.57 6.83 -2.53
CA TYR A 256 -14.70 5.79 -3.07
C TYR A 256 -14.87 5.69 -4.60
N ARG A 257 -13.73 5.71 -5.30
CA ARG A 257 -13.67 5.60 -6.77
C ARG A 257 -12.63 4.55 -7.17
N ASP A 258 -12.88 3.86 -8.28
CA ASP A 258 -11.97 2.89 -8.91
C ASP A 258 -11.51 3.31 -10.31
N ASP A 259 -12.07 4.42 -10.84
CA ASP A 259 -11.73 5.02 -12.13
C ASP A 259 -10.65 6.10 -12.02
N MET A 260 -9.59 5.83 -11.26
CA MET A 260 -8.49 6.76 -10.96
C MET A 260 -7.87 7.46 -12.19
N PRO A 261 -7.74 6.81 -13.37
CA PRO A 261 -7.20 7.46 -14.56
C PRO A 261 -7.94 8.74 -14.97
N GLU A 262 -9.26 8.85 -14.75
CA GLU A 262 -10.01 10.07 -15.04
C GLU A 262 -9.56 11.25 -14.19
N PHE A 263 -9.31 11.03 -12.91
CA PHE A 263 -8.85 12.07 -11.99
C PHE A 263 -7.40 12.47 -12.28
N TYR A 264 -6.54 11.51 -12.54
CA TYR A 264 -5.14 11.80 -12.92
C TYR A 264 -5.06 12.55 -14.26
N ARG A 265 -5.99 12.35 -15.18
CA ARG A 265 -6.02 13.05 -16.49
C ARG A 265 -6.14 14.56 -16.34
N HIS A 266 -6.93 15.02 -15.38
CA HIS A 266 -7.30 16.44 -15.23
C HIS A 266 -6.58 17.15 -14.08
N CYS A 267 -5.81 16.46 -13.24
CA CYS A 267 -5.13 17.10 -12.13
C CYS A 267 -3.75 17.63 -12.51
N GLN A 268 -3.36 18.73 -11.92
CA GLN A 268 -2.04 19.32 -12.05
C GLN A 268 -1.02 18.69 -11.11
N ALA A 269 -1.46 18.21 -9.94
CA ALA A 269 -0.63 17.44 -9.03
C ALA A 269 -1.50 16.57 -8.10
N VAL A 270 -0.87 15.51 -7.55
CA VAL A 270 -1.48 14.69 -6.51
C VAL A 270 -0.88 15.05 -5.16
N ILE A 271 -1.75 15.32 -4.17
CA ILE A 271 -1.35 15.65 -2.80
C ILE A 271 -1.58 14.44 -1.90
N HIS A 272 -0.55 14.04 -1.15
CA HIS A 272 -0.62 12.88 -0.26
C HIS A 272 -0.07 13.21 1.14
N PRO A 273 -0.92 13.71 2.05
CA PRO A 273 -0.50 14.25 3.36
C PRO A 273 -0.45 13.19 4.47
N SER A 274 -0.28 11.93 4.13
CA SER A 274 -0.29 10.83 5.09
C SER A 274 0.80 10.98 6.17
N TYR A 275 0.50 10.51 7.39
CA TYR A 275 1.47 10.49 8.50
C TYR A 275 2.36 9.23 8.45
N HIS A 276 1.83 8.14 7.88
CA HIS A 276 2.51 6.83 7.87
C HIS A 276 2.16 6.05 6.62
N GLU A 277 3.19 5.53 5.95
CA GLU A 277 3.04 4.64 4.80
C GLU A 277 4.04 3.47 4.85
N GLY A 278 3.64 2.34 4.28
CA GLY A 278 4.59 1.29 3.95
C GLY A 278 5.37 1.66 2.70
N MET A 279 4.62 1.88 1.63
CA MET A 279 5.03 2.48 0.34
C MET A 279 3.74 2.94 -0.34
N SER A 280 3.61 4.23 -0.66
CA SER A 280 2.36 4.79 -1.18
C SER A 280 2.11 4.36 -2.63
N ASN A 281 1.07 3.54 -2.85
CA ASN A 281 0.65 3.20 -4.21
C ASN A 281 0.09 4.41 -4.96
N VAL A 282 -0.66 5.28 -4.27
CA VAL A 282 -1.22 6.51 -4.85
C VAL A 282 -0.14 7.37 -5.48
N LEU A 283 0.99 7.57 -4.78
CA LEU A 283 2.12 8.35 -5.33
C LEU A 283 2.78 7.65 -6.52
N GLN A 284 2.93 6.32 -6.46
CA GLN A 284 3.47 5.55 -7.58
C GLN A 284 2.58 5.64 -8.82
N GLU A 285 1.27 5.51 -8.66
CA GLU A 285 0.27 5.61 -9.74
C GLU A 285 0.23 7.02 -10.34
N ALA A 286 0.21 8.05 -9.49
CA ALA A 286 0.26 9.43 -9.94
C ALA A 286 1.55 9.73 -10.73
N ALA A 287 2.70 9.35 -10.21
CA ALA A 287 3.97 9.52 -10.87
C ALA A 287 4.04 8.72 -12.18
N ALA A 288 3.50 7.49 -12.21
CA ALA A 288 3.42 6.67 -13.42
C ALA A 288 2.59 7.35 -14.53
N THR A 289 1.53 8.09 -14.17
CA THR A 289 0.75 8.87 -15.14
C THR A 289 1.35 10.23 -15.49
N ALA A 290 2.62 10.46 -15.13
CA ALA A 290 3.34 11.72 -15.31
C ALA A 290 2.67 12.91 -14.59
N ARG A 291 2.16 12.68 -13.39
CA ARG A 291 1.68 13.74 -12.50
C ARG A 291 2.72 14.06 -11.45
N PRO A 292 3.03 15.37 -11.24
CA PRO A 292 3.79 15.81 -10.08
C PRO A 292 3.13 15.35 -8.78
N VAL A 293 3.94 15.03 -7.78
CA VAL A 293 3.44 14.65 -6.45
C VAL A 293 3.85 15.66 -5.40
N ILE A 294 2.96 15.96 -4.46
CA ILE A 294 3.21 16.77 -3.28
C ILE A 294 2.91 15.89 -2.08
N ALA A 295 3.93 15.49 -1.32
CA ALA A 295 3.75 14.49 -0.28
C ALA A 295 4.46 14.82 1.02
N SER A 296 3.94 14.27 2.12
CA SER A 296 4.62 14.33 3.41
C SER A 296 6.02 13.73 3.31
N ASP A 297 7.00 14.38 3.94
CA ASP A 297 8.39 13.90 4.04
C ASP A 297 8.51 12.77 5.06
N ILE A 298 7.91 11.63 4.74
CA ILE A 298 7.90 10.40 5.53
C ILE A 298 8.42 9.23 4.72
N ASN A 299 8.80 8.16 5.42
CA ASN A 299 9.11 6.91 4.73
C ASN A 299 7.87 6.31 4.06
N GLY A 300 8.09 5.69 2.90
CA GLY A 300 7.03 5.20 2.04
C GLY A 300 6.40 6.27 1.15
N CYS A 301 6.82 7.55 1.30
CA CYS A 301 6.51 8.63 0.38
C CYS A 301 7.77 9.20 -0.26
N ARG A 302 8.77 9.61 0.55
CA ARG A 302 9.99 10.25 0.05
C ARG A 302 10.82 9.42 -0.91
N GLU A 303 10.70 8.10 -0.85
CA GLU A 303 11.41 7.19 -1.74
C GLU A 303 10.86 7.18 -3.17
N ILE A 304 9.63 7.72 -3.38
CA ILE A 304 8.91 7.62 -4.67
C ILE A 304 9.28 8.77 -5.62
N PHE A 305 9.87 9.83 -5.11
CA PHE A 305 10.24 11.00 -5.90
C PHE A 305 11.50 11.69 -5.38
N GLU A 306 12.13 12.45 -6.24
CA GLU A 306 13.23 13.34 -5.88
C GLU A 306 12.67 14.74 -5.62
N ASN A 307 12.86 15.24 -4.38
CA ASN A 307 12.31 16.52 -3.95
C ASN A 307 12.87 17.69 -4.77
N GLY A 308 11.99 18.51 -5.32
CA GLY A 308 12.32 19.65 -6.19
C GLY A 308 12.50 19.28 -7.66
N VAL A 309 12.61 17.98 -8.02
CA VAL A 309 12.81 17.49 -9.38
C VAL A 309 11.58 16.78 -9.91
N SER A 310 11.10 15.74 -9.24
CA SER A 310 9.97 14.92 -9.65
C SER A 310 8.77 15.02 -8.72
N GLY A 311 8.86 15.86 -7.68
CA GLY A 311 7.81 16.13 -6.71
C GLY A 311 8.27 17.12 -5.66
N LEU A 312 7.38 17.47 -4.74
CA LEU A 312 7.68 18.38 -3.63
C LEU A 312 7.35 17.71 -2.29
N ALA A 313 8.27 17.80 -1.35
CA ALA A 313 8.08 17.31 0.02
C ALA A 313 7.68 18.46 0.97
N PHE A 314 6.84 18.13 1.96
CA PHE A 314 6.49 19.02 3.06
C PHE A 314 6.56 18.28 4.41
N LEU A 315 6.64 19.04 5.50
CA LEU A 315 6.72 18.49 6.86
C LEU A 315 5.39 17.81 7.22
N PRO A 316 5.40 16.55 7.66
CA PRO A 316 4.17 15.83 8.02
C PRO A 316 3.45 16.52 9.19
N GLN A 317 2.12 16.36 9.26
CA GLN A 317 1.27 16.95 10.32
C GLN A 317 1.42 18.49 10.44
N ASN A 318 1.65 19.16 9.29
CA ASN A 318 1.91 20.60 9.29
C ASN A 318 1.20 21.25 8.09
N ALA A 319 0.05 21.86 8.35
CA ALA A 319 -0.76 22.55 7.34
C ALA A 319 -0.05 23.78 6.75
N ASP A 320 0.78 24.49 7.54
CA ASP A 320 1.54 25.64 7.05
C ASP A 320 2.57 25.18 6.02
N SER A 321 3.33 24.12 6.32
CA SER A 321 4.31 23.55 5.39
C SER A 321 3.66 23.00 4.11
N LEU A 322 2.47 22.40 4.22
CA LEU A 322 1.71 21.94 3.04
C LEU A 322 1.25 23.14 2.20
N THR A 323 0.69 24.18 2.83
CA THR A 323 0.26 25.40 2.17
C THR A 323 1.43 26.06 1.42
N ASP A 324 2.56 26.28 2.08
CA ASP A 324 3.76 26.88 1.47
C ASP A 324 4.27 26.03 0.29
N THR A 325 4.17 24.72 0.39
CA THR A 325 4.61 23.81 -0.69
C THR A 325 3.67 23.86 -1.88
N ILE A 326 2.35 23.94 -1.65
CA ILE A 326 1.38 24.16 -2.73
C ILE A 326 1.59 25.53 -3.38
N GLU A 327 1.83 26.59 -2.62
CA GLU A 327 2.14 27.92 -3.17
C GLU A 327 3.41 27.88 -4.04
N ARG A 328 4.49 27.24 -3.58
CA ARG A 328 5.70 27.06 -4.39
C ARG A 328 5.42 26.32 -5.70
N PHE A 329 4.55 25.30 -5.67
CA PHE A 329 4.13 24.60 -6.88
C PHE A 329 3.35 25.52 -7.84
N LEU A 330 2.44 26.35 -7.30
CA LEU A 330 1.64 27.29 -8.07
C LEU A 330 2.48 28.41 -8.71
N LEU A 331 3.61 28.76 -8.13
CA LEU A 331 4.56 29.73 -8.71
C LEU A 331 5.39 29.15 -9.87
N LEU A 332 5.43 27.83 -10.06
CA LEU A 332 6.12 27.24 -11.20
C LEU A 332 5.33 27.51 -12.49
N ALA A 333 6.05 27.83 -13.55
CA ALA A 333 5.45 27.89 -14.90
C ALA A 333 4.85 26.53 -15.29
N PRO A 334 3.75 26.50 -16.08
CA PRO A 334 3.09 25.25 -16.49
C PRO A 334 4.05 24.22 -17.10
N GLU A 335 5.03 24.68 -17.89
CA GLU A 335 6.05 23.84 -18.53
C GLU A 335 6.96 23.16 -17.48
N LYS A 336 7.26 23.85 -16.38
CA LYS A 336 8.05 23.31 -15.28
C LYS A 336 7.28 22.29 -14.47
N ARG A 337 5.97 22.52 -14.23
CA ARG A 337 5.08 21.53 -13.60
C ARG A 337 4.97 20.28 -14.49
N ALA A 338 4.80 20.45 -15.80
CA ALA A 338 4.76 19.35 -16.75
C ALA A 338 6.08 18.57 -16.78
N GLU A 339 7.24 19.26 -16.72
CA GLU A 339 8.54 18.62 -16.65
C GLU A 339 8.70 17.81 -15.36
N MET A 340 8.31 18.36 -14.21
CA MET A 340 8.30 17.64 -12.93
C MET A 340 7.50 16.32 -13.03
N GLY A 341 6.36 16.34 -13.71
CA GLY A 341 5.57 15.13 -13.97
C GLY A 341 6.29 14.11 -14.87
N ARG A 342 7.00 14.55 -15.92
CA ARG A 342 7.82 13.66 -16.75
C ARG A 342 8.98 13.04 -15.96
N GLN A 343 9.62 13.81 -15.09
CA GLN A 343 10.67 13.31 -14.19
C GLN A 343 10.09 12.31 -13.16
N ALA A 344 8.87 12.56 -12.65
CA ALA A 344 8.19 11.61 -11.77
C ALA A 344 7.95 10.26 -12.48
N ARG A 345 7.48 10.29 -13.74
CA ARG A 345 7.32 9.07 -14.55
C ARG A 345 8.66 8.34 -14.74
N ALA A 346 9.70 9.03 -15.17
CA ALA A 346 11.01 8.43 -15.38
C ALA A 346 11.56 7.79 -14.08
N TYR A 347 11.35 8.45 -12.95
CA TYR A 347 11.78 7.94 -11.65
C TYR A 347 11.10 6.63 -11.28
N VAL A 348 9.75 6.56 -11.40
CA VAL A 348 9.02 5.33 -11.05
C VAL A 348 9.23 4.20 -12.06
N GLU A 349 9.47 4.49 -13.34
CA GLU A 349 9.87 3.48 -14.32
C GLU A 349 11.19 2.81 -13.94
N ALA A 350 12.15 3.58 -13.44
CA ALA A 350 13.45 3.06 -13.05
C ALA A 350 13.40 2.26 -11.74
N HIS A 351 12.58 2.69 -10.76
CA HIS A 351 12.68 2.21 -9.38
C HIS A 351 11.47 1.46 -8.86
N PHE A 352 10.30 1.61 -9.49
CA PHE A 352 9.01 1.12 -8.96
C PHE A 352 8.21 0.30 -9.98
N ASP A 353 8.80 -0.12 -11.09
CA ASP A 353 8.14 -1.05 -12.01
C ASP A 353 7.77 -2.35 -11.29
N ARG A 354 6.48 -2.69 -11.29
CA ARG A 354 5.94 -3.89 -10.64
C ARG A 354 6.59 -5.18 -11.13
N ARG A 355 7.10 -5.21 -12.35
CA ARG A 355 7.83 -6.37 -12.90
C ARG A 355 9.07 -6.71 -12.07
N GLN A 356 9.77 -5.71 -11.51
CA GLN A 356 10.91 -5.93 -10.62
C GLN A 356 10.47 -6.62 -9.31
N VAL A 357 9.32 -6.24 -8.77
CA VAL A 357 8.73 -6.83 -7.57
C VAL A 357 8.30 -8.28 -7.85
N VAL A 358 7.63 -8.54 -8.98
CA VAL A 358 7.25 -9.90 -9.41
C VAL A 358 8.48 -10.79 -9.52
N THR A 359 9.52 -10.33 -10.21
CA THR A 359 10.79 -11.06 -10.35
C THR A 359 11.39 -11.40 -8.98
N ALA A 360 11.40 -10.43 -8.04
CA ALA A 360 11.91 -10.65 -6.70
C ALA A 360 11.16 -11.78 -5.94
N TYR A 361 9.85 -11.87 -6.12
CA TYR A 361 9.05 -12.96 -5.53
C TYR A 361 9.36 -14.30 -6.17
N LEU A 362 9.39 -14.38 -7.50
CA LEU A 362 9.64 -15.63 -8.23
C LEU A 362 11.03 -16.20 -7.91
N GLU A 363 12.08 -15.39 -7.93
CA GLU A 363 13.44 -15.78 -7.58
C GLU A 363 13.53 -16.33 -6.15
N THR A 364 12.92 -15.60 -5.19
CA THR A 364 12.97 -15.99 -3.78
C THR A 364 12.18 -17.25 -3.52
N LEU A 365 11.00 -17.38 -4.14
CA LEU A 365 10.16 -18.57 -4.04
C LEU A 365 10.82 -19.79 -4.67
N GLY A 366 11.37 -19.66 -5.88
CA GLY A 366 12.09 -20.71 -6.58
C GLY A 366 13.29 -21.24 -5.76
N SER A 367 14.07 -20.31 -5.20
CA SER A 367 15.19 -20.67 -4.29
C SER A 367 14.71 -21.39 -3.04
N LEU A 368 13.57 -20.99 -2.47
CA LEU A 368 13.00 -21.60 -1.26
C LEU A 368 12.51 -23.02 -1.53
N ILE A 369 11.77 -23.23 -2.61
CA ILE A 369 11.24 -24.54 -3.01
C ILE A 369 12.38 -25.49 -3.43
N GLY A 370 13.39 -24.99 -4.17
CA GLY A 370 14.56 -25.75 -4.57
C GLY A 370 15.37 -26.27 -3.38
N ALA A 371 15.59 -25.42 -2.37
CA ALA A 371 16.31 -25.78 -1.15
C ALA A 371 15.59 -26.83 -0.28
N THR A 372 14.28 -27.01 -0.45
CA THR A 372 13.48 -27.98 0.32
C THR A 372 13.50 -29.38 -0.33
N ARG A 373 13.98 -29.48 -1.58
CA ARG A 373 14.08 -30.75 -2.33
C ARG A 373 15.44 -31.44 -2.21
N CYS A 374 16.46 -30.70 -1.72
CA CYS A 374 17.78 -31.23 -1.40
C CYS A 374 17.86 -31.63 0.10
#